data_86f3e35e4df5263ac437fba451b70f22
#
_entry.id   86f3e35e4df5263ac437fba451b70f22
#
_cell.length_a   1.000
_cell.length_b   1.000
_cell.length_c   1.000
_cell.angle_alpha   90.00
_cell.angle_beta   90.00
_cell.angle_gamma   90.00
#
_symmetry.space_group_name_H-M   'P 1'
#
loop_
_entity.id
_entity.type
_entity.pdbx_description
1 polymer ?
#
loop_
_entity_poly.entity_id
_entity_poly.type
_entity_poly.pdbx_seq_one_letter_code
_entity_poly.pdbx_strand_id
1 'polypeptide(L)'
;MSDRLIAYHGSQAEKDAIMAQLAGHRAADEIVNGLYWEKGKGCAVGCTIHSGKHAEYEPRFGIPVQIAYLEDDIFEALYTLDPASAKAWPERVMGAIKPGADLSRVWPKFAIWMLVDPADGVLHFSSENDSIA
;
A
#
# COMPACT_ATOMS: atom_id res chain seq x y z
N MET A 1 1.04 -17.64 21.70
CA MET A 1 0.07 -16.69 21.14
C MET A 1 0.49 -16.30 19.76
N SER A 2 -0.38 -16.49 18.86
CA SER A 2 -0.13 -16.13 17.49
C SER A 2 -0.25 -14.62 17.32
N ASP A 3 0.82 -13.97 16.86
CA ASP A 3 0.77 -12.57 16.47
C ASP A 3 0.21 -12.41 15.07
N ARG A 4 -0.81 -13.20 14.76
CA ARG A 4 -1.43 -13.22 13.46
C ARG A 4 -2.11 -11.89 13.19
N LEU A 5 -1.73 -11.27 12.08
CA LEU A 5 -2.34 -10.03 11.64
C LEU A 5 -3.66 -10.30 10.95
N ILE A 6 -4.70 -9.62 11.41
CA ILE A 6 -6.04 -9.70 10.83
C ILE A 6 -6.44 -8.28 10.39
N ALA A 7 -6.70 -8.10 9.11
CA ALA A 7 -6.99 -6.79 8.54
C ALA A 7 -8.16 -6.11 9.27
N TYR A 8 -7.92 -4.87 9.67
CA TYR A 8 -8.86 -4.04 10.44
C TYR A 8 -9.35 -4.71 11.72
N HIS A 9 -8.59 -5.69 12.24
CA HIS A 9 -8.99 -6.48 13.41
C HIS A 9 -10.40 -7.07 13.26
N GLY A 10 -10.78 -7.37 12.01
CA GLY A 10 -12.10 -7.88 11.67
C GLY A 10 -13.24 -6.85 11.71
N SER A 11 -12.95 -5.57 11.93
CA SER A 11 -13.96 -4.53 12.14
C SER A 11 -14.25 -3.72 10.87
N GLN A 12 -15.47 -3.79 10.39
CA GLN A 12 -15.92 -2.93 9.30
C GLN A 12 -15.88 -1.45 9.71
N ALA A 13 -16.14 -1.15 10.98
CA ALA A 13 -16.09 0.23 11.48
C ALA A 13 -14.68 0.82 11.40
N GLU A 14 -13.65 0.01 11.68
CA GLU A 14 -12.26 0.45 11.52
C GLU A 14 -11.93 0.76 10.05
N LYS A 15 -12.38 -0.10 9.14
CA LYS A 15 -12.20 0.14 7.71
C LYS A 15 -12.93 1.43 7.29
N ASP A 16 -14.17 1.59 7.69
CA ASP A 16 -14.94 2.78 7.32
C ASP A 16 -14.30 4.06 7.84
N ALA A 17 -13.72 4.03 9.04
CA ALA A 17 -13.04 5.18 9.62
C ALA A 17 -11.81 5.60 8.81
N ILE A 18 -10.98 4.63 8.40
CA ILE A 18 -9.80 4.95 7.60
C ILE A 18 -10.17 5.40 6.19
N MET A 19 -11.21 4.80 5.60
CA MET A 19 -11.69 5.22 4.29
C MET A 19 -12.19 6.66 4.32
N ALA A 20 -12.91 7.05 5.37
CA ALA A 20 -13.38 8.44 5.54
C ALA A 20 -12.21 9.40 5.74
N GLN A 21 -11.19 9.01 6.50
CA GLN A 21 -9.99 9.83 6.70
C GLN A 21 -9.26 10.09 5.38
N LEU A 22 -9.06 9.04 4.58
CA LEU A 22 -8.36 9.17 3.30
C LEU A 22 -9.17 9.99 2.29
N ALA A 23 -10.49 9.80 2.25
CA ALA A 23 -11.36 10.61 1.40
C ALA A 23 -11.28 12.09 1.78
N GLY A 24 -11.21 12.39 3.08
CA GLY A 24 -11.04 13.75 3.58
C GLY A 24 -9.72 14.38 3.17
N HIS A 25 -8.62 13.64 3.27
CA HIS A 25 -7.31 14.12 2.84
C HIS A 25 -7.27 14.35 1.33
N ARG A 26 -7.87 13.47 0.55
CA ARG A 26 -7.94 13.66 -0.91
C ARG A 26 -8.76 14.88 -1.27
N ALA A 27 -9.90 15.06 -0.64
CA ALA A 27 -10.78 16.22 -0.90
C ALA A 27 -10.10 17.54 -0.53
N ALA A 28 -9.25 17.54 0.50
CA ALA A 28 -8.49 18.72 0.94
C ALA A 28 -7.16 18.91 0.20
N ASP A 29 -6.85 18.03 -0.77
CA ASP A 29 -5.59 18.06 -1.53
C ASP A 29 -4.35 17.97 -0.63
N GLU A 30 -4.42 17.10 0.37
CA GLU A 30 -3.36 16.89 1.36
C GLU A 30 -2.49 15.67 1.05
N ILE A 31 -2.78 14.95 -0.03
CA ILE A 31 -2.01 13.79 -0.44
C ILE A 31 -0.96 14.25 -1.45
N VAL A 32 0.32 14.24 -1.03
CA VAL A 32 1.43 14.80 -1.80
C VAL A 32 2.61 13.84 -1.78
N ASN A 33 3.47 13.92 -2.80
CA ASN A 33 4.68 13.12 -2.84
C ASN A 33 5.84 13.83 -2.12
N GLY A 34 6.87 13.06 -1.76
CA GLY A 34 8.09 13.61 -1.20
C GLY A 34 8.06 13.88 0.30
N LEU A 35 6.92 13.71 0.94
CA LEU A 35 6.77 13.85 2.39
C LEU A 35 6.11 12.59 2.95
N TYR A 36 6.56 12.13 4.11
CA TYR A 36 5.77 11.12 4.83
C TYR A 36 4.58 11.76 5.49
N TRP A 37 4.83 12.68 6.41
CA TRP A 37 3.75 13.39 7.12
C TRP A 37 4.31 14.68 7.71
N GLU A 38 3.77 15.82 7.28
CA GLU A 38 4.20 17.12 7.77
C GLU A 38 3.08 18.14 7.56
N LYS A 39 2.71 18.85 8.63
CA LYS A 39 1.72 19.93 8.59
C LYS A 39 0.38 19.52 7.97
N GLY A 40 -0.07 18.30 8.29
CA GLY A 40 -1.35 17.80 7.81
C GLY A 40 -1.34 17.26 6.38
N LYS A 41 -0.16 17.11 5.77
CA LYS A 41 0.00 16.58 4.42
C LYS A 41 1.01 15.45 4.41
N GLY A 42 0.86 14.54 3.46
CA GLY A 42 1.79 13.43 3.33
C GLY A 42 1.52 12.53 2.14
N CYS A 43 2.40 11.53 1.99
CA CYS A 43 2.24 10.48 1.01
C CYS A 43 1.07 9.55 1.37
N ALA A 44 0.86 8.49 0.58
CA ALA A 44 -0.20 7.54 0.85
C ALA A 44 -0.17 7.00 2.28
N VAL A 45 1.00 6.53 2.73
CA VAL A 45 1.17 6.00 4.09
C VAL A 45 1.04 7.12 5.13
N GLY A 46 1.63 8.28 4.88
CA GLY A 46 1.54 9.41 5.81
C GLY A 46 0.11 9.85 6.09
N CYS A 47 -0.72 9.93 5.06
CA CYS A 47 -2.13 10.28 5.22
C CYS A 47 -2.93 9.17 5.92
N THR A 48 -2.43 7.94 5.88
CA THR A 48 -3.09 6.80 6.52
C THR A 48 -2.80 6.76 8.03
N ILE A 49 -1.54 6.94 8.43
CA ILE A 49 -1.14 6.78 9.84
C ILE A 49 -0.73 8.08 10.53
N HIS A 50 -0.70 9.18 9.81
CA HIS A 50 -0.23 10.50 10.27
C HIS A 50 1.18 10.42 10.87
N SER A 51 2.06 9.65 10.20
CA SER A 51 3.41 9.35 10.65
C SER A 51 4.21 8.80 9.48
N GLY A 52 5.54 8.78 9.59
CA GLY A 52 6.41 8.10 8.64
C GLY A 52 6.74 6.67 9.01
N LYS A 53 6.16 6.16 10.10
CA LYS A 53 6.50 4.84 10.62
C LYS A 53 5.62 3.76 10.01
N HIS A 54 6.03 3.22 8.87
CA HIS A 54 5.29 2.18 8.14
C HIS A 54 4.87 0.99 9.02
N ALA A 55 5.69 0.64 10.02
CA ALA A 55 5.39 -0.47 10.92
C ALA A 55 4.08 -0.28 11.71
N GLU A 56 3.57 0.93 11.81
CA GLU A 56 2.29 1.18 12.47
C GLU A 56 1.09 0.54 11.78
N TYR A 57 1.24 0.12 10.51
CA TYR A 57 0.18 -0.61 9.81
C TYR A 57 -0.18 -1.91 10.54
N GLU A 58 0.79 -2.54 11.19
CA GLU A 58 0.54 -3.81 11.87
C GLU A 58 -0.34 -3.65 13.11
N PRO A 59 0.05 -2.85 14.12
CA PRO A 59 -0.82 -2.71 15.29
C PRO A 59 -2.11 -1.94 15.01
N ARG A 60 -2.09 -0.97 14.09
CA ARG A 60 -3.27 -0.13 13.84
C ARG A 60 -4.31 -0.78 12.96
N PHE A 61 -3.88 -1.53 11.95
CA PHE A 61 -4.79 -2.07 10.94
C PHE A 61 -4.70 -3.57 10.76
N GLY A 62 -3.76 -4.25 11.40
CA GLY A 62 -3.55 -5.67 11.15
C GLY A 62 -3.06 -5.96 9.73
N ILE A 63 -2.38 -5.00 9.10
CA ILE A 63 -1.87 -5.10 7.74
C ILE A 63 -0.36 -5.22 7.81
N PRO A 64 0.25 -6.25 7.17
CA PRO A 64 1.69 -6.42 7.19
C PRO A 64 2.45 -5.19 6.70
N VAL A 65 3.57 -4.87 7.34
CA VAL A 65 4.38 -3.69 7.00
C VAL A 65 4.85 -3.69 5.54
N GLN A 66 5.06 -4.88 4.95
CA GLN A 66 5.46 -5.00 3.55
C GLN A 66 4.42 -4.38 2.61
N ILE A 67 3.16 -4.46 2.98
CA ILE A 67 2.08 -3.85 2.18
C ILE A 67 2.18 -2.33 2.25
N ALA A 68 2.53 -1.77 3.42
CA ALA A 68 2.73 -0.32 3.56
C ALA A 68 3.89 0.17 2.68
N TYR A 69 5.02 -0.55 2.68
CA TYR A 69 6.14 -0.19 1.81
C TYR A 69 5.78 -0.29 0.33
N LEU A 70 5.09 -1.35 -0.06
CA LEU A 70 4.65 -1.53 -1.44
C LEU A 70 3.69 -0.42 -1.87
N GLU A 71 2.74 -0.09 -1.00
CA GLU A 71 1.80 1.01 -1.26
C GLU A 71 2.53 2.33 -1.50
N ASP A 72 3.51 2.63 -0.67
CA ASP A 72 4.27 3.87 -0.75
C ASP A 72 5.13 3.93 -2.01
N ASP A 73 5.81 2.83 -2.34
CA ASP A 73 6.64 2.75 -3.54
C ASP A 73 5.80 2.93 -4.81
N ILE A 74 4.65 2.28 -4.88
CA ILE A 74 3.74 2.45 -6.01
C ILE A 74 3.18 3.86 -6.07
N PHE A 75 2.85 4.45 -4.91
CA PHE A 75 2.36 5.82 -4.83
C PHE A 75 3.34 6.81 -5.44
N GLU A 76 4.62 6.73 -5.06
CA GLU A 76 5.63 7.65 -5.54
C GLU A 76 5.83 7.52 -7.06
N ALA A 77 5.89 6.31 -7.57
CA ALA A 77 6.00 6.07 -9.01
C ALA A 77 4.76 6.57 -9.76
N LEU A 78 3.59 6.28 -9.22
CA LEU A 78 2.32 6.68 -9.84
C LEU A 78 2.15 8.19 -9.83
N TYR A 79 2.59 8.87 -8.77
CA TYR A 79 2.49 10.33 -8.68
C TYR A 79 3.25 11.02 -9.80
N THR A 80 4.39 10.47 -10.21
CA THR A 80 5.18 10.97 -11.32
C THR A 80 4.45 10.81 -12.66
N LEU A 81 3.72 9.70 -12.82
CA LEU A 81 3.03 9.37 -14.08
C LEU A 81 1.65 10.01 -14.18
N ASP A 82 0.90 9.99 -13.10
CA ASP A 82 -0.49 10.45 -13.04
C ASP A 82 -0.85 10.85 -11.61
N PRO A 83 -0.63 12.12 -11.25
CA PRO A 83 -0.91 12.57 -9.88
C PRO A 83 -2.34 12.32 -9.40
N ALA A 84 -3.32 12.44 -10.27
CA ALA A 84 -4.73 12.20 -9.89
C ALA A 84 -4.96 10.76 -9.46
N SER A 85 -4.40 9.80 -10.20
CA SER A 85 -4.48 8.38 -9.84
C SER A 85 -3.71 8.08 -8.55
N ALA A 86 -2.56 8.73 -8.35
CA ALA A 86 -1.79 8.59 -7.13
C ALA A 86 -2.57 9.07 -5.90
N LYS A 87 -3.26 10.19 -6.01
CA LYS A 87 -4.07 10.73 -4.91
C LYS A 87 -5.25 9.84 -4.55
N ALA A 88 -5.75 9.06 -5.50
CA ALA A 88 -6.80 8.06 -5.25
C ALA A 88 -6.25 6.71 -4.78
N TRP A 89 -4.94 6.50 -4.88
CA TRP A 89 -4.32 5.21 -4.59
C TRP A 89 -4.51 4.72 -3.15
N PRO A 90 -4.35 5.56 -2.10
CA PRO A 90 -4.57 5.09 -0.74
C PRO A 90 -5.96 4.52 -0.50
N GLU A 91 -6.99 5.17 -1.04
CA GLU A 91 -8.36 4.68 -0.94
C GLU A 91 -8.55 3.36 -1.69
N ARG A 92 -7.89 3.20 -2.83
CA ARG A 92 -7.95 1.95 -3.60
C ARG A 92 -7.30 0.79 -2.83
N VAL A 93 -6.16 1.03 -2.22
CA VAL A 93 -5.48 0.00 -1.42
C VAL A 93 -6.32 -0.41 -0.22
N MET A 94 -6.71 0.55 0.61
CA MET A 94 -7.46 0.26 1.82
C MET A 94 -8.86 -0.28 1.51
N GLY A 95 -9.48 0.19 0.43
CA GLY A 95 -10.78 -0.28 -0.01
C GLY A 95 -10.78 -1.72 -0.51
N ALA A 96 -9.68 -2.16 -1.11
CA ALA A 96 -9.53 -3.54 -1.61
C ALA A 96 -9.35 -4.57 -0.49
N ILE A 97 -8.91 -4.15 0.68
CA ILE A 97 -8.65 -5.04 1.80
C ILE A 97 -9.94 -5.25 2.59
N LYS A 98 -10.35 -6.50 2.76
CA LYS A 98 -11.57 -6.84 3.50
C LYS A 98 -11.27 -6.99 4.99
N PRO A 99 -12.15 -6.50 5.88
CA PRO A 99 -12.01 -6.77 7.31
C PRO A 99 -11.95 -8.27 7.58
N GLY A 100 -11.01 -8.69 8.41
CA GLY A 100 -10.82 -10.09 8.73
C GLY A 100 -9.86 -10.84 7.80
N ALA A 101 -9.40 -10.21 6.72
CA ALA A 101 -8.46 -10.86 5.79
C ALA A 101 -7.11 -11.12 6.45
N ASP A 102 -6.50 -12.24 6.08
CA ASP A 102 -5.13 -12.56 6.44
C ASP A 102 -4.23 -12.23 5.24
N LEU A 103 -3.47 -11.16 5.35
CA LEU A 103 -2.62 -10.67 4.25
C LEU A 103 -1.19 -11.18 4.32
N SER A 104 -0.89 -12.14 5.21
CA SER A 104 0.47 -12.62 5.45
C SER A 104 1.13 -13.21 4.20
N ARG A 105 0.34 -13.70 3.24
CA ARG A 105 0.86 -14.30 2.00
C ARG A 105 0.80 -13.38 0.80
N VAL A 106 0.26 -12.18 0.94
CA VAL A 106 0.10 -11.28 -0.20
C VAL A 106 1.45 -10.85 -0.77
N TRP A 107 2.37 -10.43 0.08
CA TRP A 107 3.69 -10.01 -0.37
C TRP A 107 4.48 -11.14 -1.04
N PRO A 108 4.60 -12.33 -0.42
CA PRO A 108 5.30 -13.44 -1.10
C PRO A 108 4.69 -13.82 -2.44
N LYS A 109 3.37 -13.87 -2.53
CA LYS A 109 2.68 -14.18 -3.79
C LYS A 109 2.93 -13.13 -4.86
N PHE A 110 2.88 -11.86 -4.48
CA PHE A 110 3.17 -10.76 -5.39
C PHE A 110 4.62 -10.81 -5.87
N ALA A 111 5.56 -11.05 -4.96
CA ALA A 111 6.97 -11.15 -5.31
C ALA A 111 7.24 -12.29 -6.30
N ILE A 112 6.63 -13.45 -6.07
CA ILE A 112 6.73 -14.59 -6.99
C ILE A 112 6.14 -14.23 -8.34
N TRP A 113 4.96 -13.63 -8.36
CA TRP A 113 4.31 -13.20 -9.59
C TRP A 113 5.20 -12.23 -10.38
N MET A 114 5.78 -11.25 -9.71
CA MET A 114 6.68 -10.30 -10.37
C MET A 114 7.88 -10.98 -11.03
N LEU A 115 8.34 -12.08 -10.47
CA LEU A 115 9.51 -12.79 -11.02
C LEU A 115 9.15 -13.73 -12.15
N VAL A 116 8.09 -14.50 -12.01
CA VAL A 116 7.86 -15.68 -12.85
C VAL A 116 6.61 -15.63 -13.74
N ASP A 117 5.82 -14.57 -13.66
CA ASP A 117 4.60 -14.50 -14.48
C ASP A 117 4.97 -14.60 -15.97
N PRO A 118 4.30 -15.48 -16.74
CA PRO A 118 4.67 -15.70 -18.15
C PRO A 118 4.57 -14.45 -19.04
N ALA A 119 3.69 -13.51 -18.70
CA ALA A 119 3.49 -12.32 -19.51
C ALA A 119 4.24 -11.10 -18.96
N ASP A 120 4.21 -10.90 -17.64
CA ASP A 120 4.66 -9.67 -17.00
C ASP A 120 5.82 -9.86 -16.02
N GLY A 121 6.25 -11.09 -15.76
CA GLY A 121 7.32 -11.37 -14.81
C GLY A 121 8.69 -10.97 -15.33
N VAL A 122 9.57 -10.58 -14.41
CA VAL A 122 10.93 -10.14 -14.74
C VAL A 122 11.70 -11.20 -15.51
N LEU A 123 11.55 -12.48 -15.15
CA LEU A 123 12.25 -13.58 -15.82
C LEU A 123 11.78 -13.77 -17.27
N HIS A 124 10.54 -13.41 -17.58
CA HIS A 124 10.06 -13.42 -18.95
C HIS A 124 10.87 -12.45 -19.84
N PHE A 125 11.12 -11.26 -19.34
CA PHE A 125 11.87 -10.25 -20.08
C PHE A 125 13.37 -10.52 -20.11
N SER A 126 13.90 -11.18 -19.11
CA SER A 126 15.33 -11.49 -19.05
C SER A 126 15.72 -12.67 -19.95
N SER A 127 14.80 -13.59 -20.23
CA SER A 127 15.09 -14.80 -21.01
C SER A 127 15.41 -14.52 -22.48
N GLU A 128 15.04 -13.37 -22.99
CA GLU A 128 15.32 -12.97 -24.37
C GLU A 128 16.67 -12.30 -24.55
N ASN A 129 17.29 -11.91 -23.48
CA ASN A 129 18.57 -11.25 -23.49
C ASN A 129 19.57 -12.05 -22.67
N ASP A 130 20.15 -13.04 -23.22
CA ASP A 130 21.17 -13.88 -22.56
C ASP A 130 22.32 -13.08 -21.93
N SER A 131 22.16 -11.83 -21.77
CA SER A 131 23.15 -10.92 -21.21
C SER A 131 23.17 -10.91 -19.69
N ILE A 132 22.38 -11.74 -19.02
CA ILE A 132 22.56 -11.98 -17.60
C ILE A 132 23.55 -13.14 -17.48
N ALA A 133 24.75 -12.87 -17.78
CA ALA A 133 25.83 -13.79 -17.50
C ALA A 133 26.32 -13.56 -16.08
#